data_85efa55e404a8615aefeef6586ac3661
#
_entry.id   85efa55e404a8615aefeef6586ac3661
#
_cell.length_a   1.000
_cell.length_b   1.000
_cell.length_c   1.000
_cell.angle_alpha   90.00
_cell.angle_beta   90.00
_cell.angle_gamma   90.00
#
_symmetry.space_group_name_H-M   'P 1'
#
loop_
_entity.id
_entity.type
_entity.pdbx_description
1 polymer ?
#
loop_
_entity_poly.entity_id
_entity_poly.type
_entity_poly.pdbx_seq_one_letter_code
_entity_poly.pdbx_strand_id
1 'polypeptide(L)'
;MKEITITKREEGQRFDKFLIKYLPGASSGFLHKMLRKKNIKLNGKKAEGREKLTAGDLIQIFFSDETLEKFQNPQSGRDDSYEADSSMGNHKSDRGFGQSGRNRQPDREQAKVYTKDRAGNGGQERKLTKEEREFRKQVRVLYSSEDILVFHKPAGMLSQRAKASDDSLNDYLIDYCIQTGIISKEELAGFRPSIANRLDRNTSGIVLAGISIKGLQRLASMLRERTLGKYYLCLVEGKVKEDARIAGYLTKEEKNNKVSLHKEKAEGASYIETEYRVLKSTDKASLLKIRLITGKSHQIRGHLASVGHPVFGDYKYGNRDFNNQIKWKDGVNYQLLHSYELV
;
A
#
# COMPACT_ATOMS: atom_id res chain seq x y z
N MET A 1 18.70 -13.86 26.05
CA MET A 1 19.25 -13.87 24.67
C MET A 1 18.16 -14.37 23.72
N LYS A 2 17.95 -13.67 22.62
CA LYS A 2 16.97 -14.08 21.58
C LYS A 2 17.69 -14.44 20.29
N GLU A 3 17.37 -15.59 19.74
CA GLU A 3 17.83 -16.05 18.43
C GLU A 3 16.70 -16.03 17.43
N ILE A 4 17.01 -15.64 16.19
CA ILE A 4 16.06 -15.55 15.09
C ILE A 4 16.74 -16.12 13.85
N THR A 5 16.15 -17.15 13.27
CA THR A 5 16.60 -17.71 12.00
C THR A 5 15.84 -17.03 10.85
N ILE A 6 16.57 -16.51 9.88
CA ILE A 6 15.99 -15.87 8.69
C ILE A 6 15.37 -16.92 7.78
N THR A 7 14.14 -16.73 7.42
CA THR A 7 13.42 -17.61 6.48
C THR A 7 13.60 -17.12 5.03
N LYS A 8 13.20 -17.95 4.05
CA LYS A 8 13.18 -17.55 2.62
C LYS A 8 12.33 -16.30 2.36
N ARG A 9 11.39 -15.98 3.26
CA ARG A 9 10.47 -14.81 3.09
C ARG A 9 11.15 -13.48 3.37
N GLU A 10 12.13 -13.49 4.26
CA GLU A 10 12.90 -12.31 4.68
C GLU A 10 14.20 -12.14 3.89
N GLU A 11 14.58 -13.15 3.09
CA GLU A 11 15.78 -13.15 2.29
C GLU A 11 15.88 -11.93 1.37
N GLY A 12 17.11 -11.38 1.23
CA GLY A 12 17.39 -10.19 0.43
C GLY A 12 17.09 -8.87 1.13
N GLN A 13 16.52 -8.89 2.34
CA GLN A 13 16.32 -7.70 3.16
C GLN A 13 17.65 -7.24 3.77
N ARG A 14 17.84 -5.92 3.88
CA ARG A 14 18.99 -5.40 4.64
C ARG A 14 18.79 -5.63 6.14
N PHE A 15 19.87 -6.00 6.83
CA PHE A 15 19.82 -6.34 8.24
C PHE A 15 19.32 -5.19 9.14
N ASP A 16 19.76 -3.94 8.90
CA ASP A 16 19.25 -2.76 9.62
C ASP A 16 17.74 -2.59 9.44
N LYS A 17 17.22 -2.87 8.24
CA LYS A 17 15.79 -2.77 7.94
C LYS A 17 14.97 -3.88 8.61
N PHE A 18 15.53 -5.08 8.70
CA PHE A 18 14.96 -6.16 9.49
C PHE A 18 14.86 -5.76 10.97
N LEU A 19 15.96 -5.30 11.56
CA LEU A 19 16.03 -4.90 12.97
C LEU A 19 15.03 -3.78 13.32
N ILE A 20 14.89 -2.77 12.46
CA ILE A 20 13.91 -1.68 12.64
C ILE A 20 12.47 -2.24 12.64
N LYS A 21 12.18 -3.27 11.87
CA LYS A 21 10.86 -3.91 11.86
C LYS A 21 10.66 -4.79 13.09
N TYR A 22 11.66 -5.54 13.46
CA TYR A 22 11.60 -6.48 14.56
C TYR A 22 11.57 -5.79 15.93
N LEU A 23 12.24 -4.63 16.04
CA LEU A 23 12.32 -3.81 17.25
C LEU A 23 11.80 -2.39 16.96
N PRO A 24 10.49 -2.21 16.73
CA PRO A 24 9.92 -0.92 16.31
C PRO A 24 10.06 0.21 17.35
N GLY A 25 10.24 -0.13 18.63
CA GLY A 25 10.50 0.82 19.70
C GLY A 25 11.96 1.29 19.80
N ALA A 26 12.88 0.65 19.08
CA ALA A 26 14.28 1.04 19.10
C ALA A 26 14.62 2.06 18.00
N SER A 27 15.33 3.13 18.35
CA SER A 27 15.81 4.08 17.34
C SER A 27 16.88 3.46 16.45
N SER A 28 16.97 3.91 15.18
CA SER A 28 18.00 3.44 14.23
C SER A 28 19.43 3.65 14.78
N GLY A 29 19.68 4.80 15.44
CA GLY A 29 20.97 5.08 16.07
C GLY A 29 21.31 4.09 17.20
N PHE A 30 20.32 3.73 18.03
CA PHE A 30 20.47 2.71 19.06
C PHE A 30 20.84 1.35 18.46
N LEU A 31 20.12 0.90 17.43
CA LEU A 31 20.39 -0.36 16.75
C LEU A 31 21.80 -0.42 16.17
N HIS A 32 22.26 0.61 15.49
CA HIS A 32 23.65 0.70 15.01
C HIS A 32 24.69 0.73 16.13
N LYS A 33 24.38 1.34 17.29
CA LYS A 33 25.23 1.29 18.49
C LYS A 33 25.32 -0.15 19.03
N MET A 34 24.20 -0.90 19.04
CA MET A 34 24.19 -2.30 19.52
C MET A 34 24.92 -3.26 18.58
N LEU A 35 24.85 -3.06 17.27
CA LEU A 35 25.67 -3.78 16.28
C LEU A 35 27.17 -3.55 16.52
N ARG A 36 27.59 -2.27 16.70
CA ARG A 36 29.00 -1.94 16.98
C ARG A 36 29.51 -2.55 18.28
N LYS A 37 28.65 -2.59 19.32
CA LYS A 37 28.98 -3.18 20.63
C LYS A 37 28.89 -4.72 20.65
N LYS A 38 28.54 -5.36 19.53
CA LYS A 38 28.33 -6.80 19.41
C LYS A 38 27.16 -7.36 20.27
N ASN A 39 26.27 -6.47 20.73
CA ASN A 39 25.04 -6.86 21.42
C ASN A 39 23.96 -7.37 20.44
N ILE A 40 24.17 -7.16 19.15
CA ILE A 40 23.44 -7.81 18.07
C ILE A 40 24.50 -8.36 17.11
N LYS A 41 24.38 -9.65 16.79
CA LYS A 41 25.32 -10.37 15.91
C LYS A 41 24.56 -11.03 14.76
N LEU A 42 25.23 -11.23 13.65
CA LEU A 42 24.80 -12.03 12.51
C LEU A 42 25.74 -13.22 12.35
N ASN A 43 25.22 -14.44 12.40
CA ASN A 43 26.00 -15.68 12.32
C ASN A 43 27.18 -15.70 13.31
N GLY A 44 26.94 -15.26 14.54
CA GLY A 44 27.96 -15.19 15.60
C GLY A 44 29.00 -14.08 15.42
N LYS A 45 28.99 -13.32 14.31
CA LYS A 45 29.96 -12.27 13.99
C LYS A 45 29.40 -10.87 14.19
N LYS A 46 30.31 -9.89 14.33
CA LYS A 46 29.96 -8.46 14.31
C LYS A 46 29.39 -8.11 12.94
N ALA A 47 28.33 -7.32 12.92
CA ALA A 47 27.70 -6.85 11.70
C ALA A 47 27.57 -5.31 11.71
N GLU A 48 27.43 -4.71 10.53
CA GLU A 48 27.28 -3.26 10.33
C GLU A 48 25.83 -2.82 10.07
N GLY A 49 24.95 -3.78 9.75
CA GLY A 49 23.54 -3.56 9.41
C GLY A 49 23.28 -3.36 7.92
N ARG A 50 24.32 -3.29 7.08
CA ARG A 50 24.18 -3.14 5.62
C ARG A 50 24.11 -4.48 4.90
N GLU A 51 24.40 -5.55 5.57
CA GLU A 51 24.39 -6.92 5.05
C GLU A 51 22.99 -7.25 4.51
N LYS A 52 22.94 -7.96 3.40
CA LYS A 52 21.71 -8.58 2.90
C LYS A 52 21.55 -9.93 3.57
N LEU A 53 20.44 -10.14 4.23
CA LEU A 53 20.10 -11.38 4.90
C LEU A 53 19.84 -12.49 3.88
N THR A 54 20.31 -13.69 4.20
CA THR A 54 20.10 -14.91 3.43
C THR A 54 19.28 -15.88 4.27
N ALA A 55 18.50 -16.73 3.64
CA ALA A 55 17.76 -17.78 4.36
C ALA A 55 18.75 -18.69 5.11
N GLY A 56 18.46 -18.97 6.39
CA GLY A 56 19.33 -19.69 7.30
C GLY A 56 20.27 -18.82 8.13
N ASP A 57 20.40 -17.51 7.85
CA ASP A 57 21.15 -16.60 8.71
C ASP A 57 20.59 -16.59 10.12
N LEU A 58 21.48 -16.63 11.12
CA LEU A 58 21.15 -16.59 12.54
C LEU A 58 21.44 -15.20 13.11
N ILE A 59 20.40 -14.51 13.53
CA ILE A 59 20.50 -13.24 14.25
C ILE A 59 20.45 -13.53 15.76
N GLN A 60 21.42 -13.02 16.49
CA GLN A 60 21.53 -13.15 17.95
C GLN A 60 21.44 -11.78 18.59
N ILE A 61 20.46 -11.59 19.48
CA ILE A 61 20.19 -10.34 20.20
C ILE A 61 20.43 -10.58 21.69
N PHE A 62 21.43 -9.90 22.25
CA PHE A 62 21.86 -10.02 23.64
C PHE A 62 21.24 -8.88 24.48
N PHE A 63 19.90 -8.83 24.51
CA PHE A 63 19.15 -7.95 25.39
C PHE A 63 18.51 -8.75 26.51
N SER A 64 18.17 -8.09 27.64
CA SER A 64 17.27 -8.67 28.64
C SER A 64 15.85 -8.83 28.03
N ASP A 65 15.09 -9.78 28.56
CA ASP A 65 13.73 -10.03 28.06
C ASP A 65 12.86 -8.79 28.20
N GLU A 66 12.98 -8.06 29.31
CA GLU A 66 12.31 -6.78 29.55
C GLU A 66 12.65 -5.72 28.48
N THR A 67 13.95 -5.58 28.14
CA THR A 67 14.39 -4.64 27.10
C THR A 67 13.88 -5.05 25.72
N LEU A 68 13.85 -6.35 25.44
CA LEU A 68 13.36 -6.88 24.17
C LEU A 68 11.85 -6.59 24.02
N GLU A 69 11.07 -6.89 25.08
CA GLU A 69 9.63 -6.65 25.11
C GLU A 69 9.29 -5.16 24.95
N LYS A 70 10.01 -4.27 25.65
CA LYS A 70 9.87 -2.82 25.51
C LYS A 70 10.09 -2.34 24.08
N PHE A 71 11.06 -2.90 23.35
CA PHE A 71 11.34 -2.52 21.98
C PHE A 71 10.42 -3.20 20.96
N GLN A 72 9.87 -4.36 21.27
CA GLN A 72 8.86 -5.01 20.44
C GLN A 72 7.47 -4.38 20.61
N ASN A 73 7.13 -3.93 21.82
CA ASN A 73 5.84 -3.37 22.20
C ASN A 73 5.99 -1.94 22.77
N PRO A 74 6.22 -0.92 21.93
CA PRO A 74 6.53 0.46 22.40
C PRO A 74 5.44 1.15 23.21
N GLN A 75 4.27 0.52 23.42
CA GLN A 75 3.17 1.08 24.21
C GLN A 75 3.14 0.61 25.68
N SER A 76 3.94 -0.38 26.08
CA SER A 76 3.95 -0.88 27.45
C SER A 76 4.80 -0.05 28.44
N GLY A 77 5.39 1.06 28.00
CA GLY A 77 6.34 1.85 28.80
C GLY A 77 6.15 3.36 28.71
N ARG A 78 4.93 3.89 28.77
CA ARG A 78 4.69 5.29 29.10
C ARG A 78 4.42 5.41 30.59
N ASP A 79 5.49 5.30 31.38
CA ASP A 79 5.56 5.97 32.67
C ASP A 79 6.11 7.39 32.41
N ASP A 80 5.29 8.40 32.69
CA ASP A 80 5.62 9.81 32.62
C ASP A 80 6.61 10.17 33.74
N SER A 81 7.91 9.97 33.52
CA SER A 81 8.93 10.58 34.36
C SER A 81 10.29 10.59 33.67
N TYR A 82 10.50 11.55 32.78
CA TYR A 82 11.81 12.18 32.53
C TYR A 82 11.56 13.58 31.98
N GLU A 83 11.59 14.55 32.89
CA GLU A 83 11.75 15.98 32.54
C GLU A 83 13.01 16.17 31.73
N ALA A 84 12.87 16.88 30.62
CA ALA A 84 13.99 17.28 29.77
C ALA A 84 14.76 18.40 30.47
N ASP A 85 15.99 18.11 30.87
CA ASP A 85 16.97 19.12 31.23
C ASP A 85 17.40 19.85 29.94
N SER A 86 16.87 21.06 29.79
CA SER A 86 17.20 21.99 28.73
C SER A 86 18.22 23.01 29.22
N SER A 87 19.49 22.74 29.03
CA SER A 87 20.48 23.81 29.08
C SER A 87 21.66 23.59 28.13
N MET A 88 21.97 24.67 27.40
CA MET A 88 23.18 24.97 26.57
C MET A 88 23.23 24.28 25.20
N GLY A 89 23.43 24.98 24.13
CA GLY A 89 24.03 26.25 23.82
C GLY A 89 23.96 26.56 22.32
N ASN A 90 23.68 27.77 22.03
CA ASN A 90 23.73 28.38 20.69
C ASN A 90 25.16 28.38 20.13
N HIS A 91 25.37 27.86 18.92
CA HIS A 91 26.42 28.33 18.04
C HIS A 91 25.97 28.38 16.60
N LYS A 92 25.80 29.62 16.11
CA LYS A 92 25.75 29.98 14.70
C LYS A 92 27.11 29.76 14.05
N SER A 93 27.18 29.19 12.89
CA SER A 93 28.17 29.53 11.87
C SER A 93 27.61 29.31 10.47
N ASP A 94 27.42 30.44 9.81
CA ASP A 94 27.30 30.61 8.36
C ASP A 94 28.53 30.05 7.64
N ARG A 95 28.35 29.38 6.54
CA ARG A 95 29.13 29.51 5.28
C ARG A 95 28.51 28.66 4.17
N GLY A 96 28.17 29.36 3.08
CA GLY A 96 27.58 28.81 1.89
C GLY A 96 28.60 28.14 0.93
N PHE A 97 28.07 27.78 -0.20
CA PHE A 97 28.62 27.34 -1.49
C PHE A 97 28.39 25.87 -1.87
N GLY A 98 27.77 25.71 -3.06
CA GLY A 98 28.03 24.65 -3.98
C GLY A 98 26.79 23.91 -4.51
N GLN A 99 26.25 24.38 -5.65
CA GLN A 99 25.32 23.64 -6.51
C GLN A 99 25.98 22.38 -7.07
N SER A 100 25.32 21.24 -7.05
CA SER A 100 25.02 20.40 -8.23
C SER A 100 24.54 19.00 -7.80
N GLY A 101 23.64 18.42 -8.57
CA GLY A 101 23.28 17.00 -8.45
C GLY A 101 21.81 16.74 -8.07
N ARG A 102 20.89 16.90 -9.03
CA ARG A 102 19.49 16.47 -8.89
C ARG A 102 19.44 14.95 -8.81
N ASN A 103 19.36 14.41 -7.60
CA ASN A 103 18.96 13.03 -7.37
C ASN A 103 17.50 13.05 -6.88
N ARG A 104 16.56 12.69 -7.76
CA ARG A 104 15.15 12.55 -7.40
C ARG A 104 15.01 11.42 -6.40
N GLN A 105 14.78 11.75 -5.15
CA GLN A 105 14.34 10.81 -4.13
C GLN A 105 12.91 10.33 -4.45
N PRO A 106 12.61 9.02 -4.31
CA PRO A 106 11.23 8.53 -4.43
C PRO A 106 10.36 9.07 -3.28
N ASP A 107 9.10 9.35 -3.60
CA ASP A 107 8.07 9.95 -2.75
C ASP A 107 8.15 9.55 -1.26
N ARG A 108 8.54 10.50 -0.43
CA ARG A 108 8.57 10.39 1.04
C ARG A 108 7.19 10.18 1.67
N GLU A 109 6.11 10.47 0.96
CA GLU A 109 4.74 10.35 1.49
C GLU A 109 4.26 8.90 1.61
N GLN A 110 4.63 8.01 0.67
CA GLN A 110 4.28 6.59 0.80
C GLN A 110 5.00 5.93 2.00
N ALA A 111 6.20 6.38 2.35
CA ALA A 111 6.92 5.89 3.52
C ALA A 111 6.30 6.36 4.85
N LYS A 112 5.66 7.54 4.89
CA LYS A 112 5.04 8.07 6.11
C LYS A 112 3.74 7.37 6.50
N VAL A 113 2.96 6.88 5.53
CA VAL A 113 1.75 6.08 5.80
C VAL A 113 2.12 4.74 6.40
N TYR A 114 3.19 4.10 5.92
CA TYR A 114 3.68 2.82 6.46
C TYR A 114 4.25 2.90 7.89
N THR A 115 4.68 4.07 8.34
CA THR A 115 5.26 4.23 9.69
C THR A 115 4.22 4.63 10.75
N LYS A 116 3.07 5.20 10.36
CA LYS A 116 2.04 5.63 11.31
C LYS A 116 1.15 4.49 11.80
N ASP A 117 0.98 3.42 11.02
CA ASP A 117 0.19 2.23 11.40
C ASP A 117 0.97 1.24 12.30
N ARG A 118 2.22 1.56 12.67
CA ARG A 118 3.06 0.73 13.56
C ARG A 118 2.82 0.96 15.05
N ALA A 119 2.16 2.04 15.42
CA ALA A 119 1.90 2.37 16.80
C ALA A 119 0.43 2.11 17.14
N GLY A 120 0.13 0.95 17.68
CA GLY A 120 -1.09 0.79 18.44
C GLY A 120 -2.04 -0.30 17.97
N ASN A 121 -1.99 -1.40 18.58
CA ASN A 121 -2.98 -1.86 19.54
C ASN A 121 -2.48 -3.14 20.19
N GLY A 122 -2.16 -3.05 21.45
CA GLY A 122 -2.00 -4.21 22.31
C GLY A 122 -3.29 -5.03 22.30
N GLY A 123 -3.21 -6.26 21.83
CA GLY A 123 -3.88 -7.42 22.35
C GLY A 123 -5.40 -7.55 22.26
N GLN A 124 -6.18 -6.65 21.69
CA GLN A 124 -7.61 -6.92 21.42
C GLN A 124 -7.82 -7.13 19.92
N GLU A 125 -8.11 -8.38 19.53
CA GLU A 125 -8.60 -8.69 18.18
C GLU A 125 -9.86 -7.88 17.93
N ARG A 126 -9.78 -6.90 17.00
CA ARG A 126 -10.93 -6.11 16.60
C ARG A 126 -12.00 -7.04 16.00
N LYS A 127 -13.19 -7.03 16.56
CA LYS A 127 -14.33 -7.76 16.00
C LYS A 127 -14.77 -7.08 14.68
N LEU A 128 -14.77 -7.86 13.60
CA LEU A 128 -15.29 -7.41 12.31
C LEU A 128 -16.79 -7.14 12.39
N THR A 129 -17.27 -6.11 11.72
CA THR A 129 -18.70 -5.85 11.52
C THR A 129 -19.33 -6.95 10.65
N LYS A 130 -20.66 -7.00 10.59
CA LYS A 130 -21.38 -7.92 9.70
C LYS A 130 -21.02 -7.67 8.23
N GLU A 131 -20.98 -6.41 7.83
CA GLU A 131 -20.65 -6.00 6.46
C GLU A 131 -19.20 -6.37 6.07
N GLU A 132 -18.23 -6.13 6.94
CA GLU A 132 -16.84 -6.52 6.71
C GLU A 132 -16.68 -8.03 6.55
N ARG A 133 -17.41 -8.83 7.35
CA ARG A 133 -17.43 -10.29 7.18
C ARG A 133 -17.99 -10.71 5.83
N GLU A 134 -19.06 -10.06 5.36
CA GLU A 134 -19.64 -10.36 4.05
C GLU A 134 -18.69 -9.99 2.90
N PHE A 135 -17.96 -8.85 2.99
CA PHE A 135 -16.93 -8.55 2.01
C PHE A 135 -15.80 -9.56 2.01
N ARG A 136 -15.34 -10.01 3.19
CA ARG A 136 -14.28 -11.02 3.28
C ARG A 136 -14.67 -12.34 2.65
N LYS A 137 -15.93 -12.78 2.76
CA LYS A 137 -16.46 -13.99 2.09
C LYS A 137 -16.42 -13.89 0.56
N GLN A 138 -16.48 -12.70 0.01
CA GLN A 138 -16.47 -12.46 -1.44
C GLN A 138 -15.05 -12.34 -2.01
N VAL A 139 -14.01 -12.24 -1.17
CA VAL A 139 -12.63 -12.27 -1.61
C VAL A 139 -12.29 -13.66 -2.14
N ARG A 140 -11.72 -13.73 -3.34
CA ARG A 140 -11.25 -14.99 -3.92
C ARG A 140 -9.76 -14.91 -4.20
N VAL A 141 -9.05 -15.98 -3.90
CA VAL A 141 -7.66 -16.16 -4.33
C VAL A 141 -7.71 -16.69 -5.76
N LEU A 142 -7.12 -15.95 -6.68
CA LEU A 142 -7.08 -16.28 -8.12
C LEU A 142 -5.81 -17.05 -8.49
N TYR A 143 -4.71 -16.78 -7.77
CA TYR A 143 -3.42 -17.42 -7.99
C TYR A 143 -2.60 -17.38 -6.70
N SER A 144 -1.78 -18.42 -6.49
CA SER A 144 -0.86 -18.54 -5.37
C SER A 144 0.45 -19.16 -5.84
N SER A 145 1.57 -18.59 -5.38
CA SER A 145 2.91 -19.14 -5.52
C SER A 145 3.69 -18.93 -4.22
N GLU A 146 4.96 -19.32 -4.18
CA GLU A 146 5.82 -19.09 -3.00
C GLU A 146 6.01 -17.61 -2.64
N ASP A 147 5.97 -16.71 -3.64
CA ASP A 147 6.29 -15.29 -3.48
C ASP A 147 5.09 -14.35 -3.62
N ILE A 148 4.02 -14.78 -4.31
CA ILE A 148 2.93 -13.90 -4.77
C ILE A 148 1.58 -14.56 -4.57
N LEU A 149 0.61 -13.77 -4.10
CA LEU A 149 -0.82 -14.06 -4.15
C LEU A 149 -1.52 -13.06 -5.07
N VAL A 150 -2.55 -13.52 -5.75
CA VAL A 150 -3.44 -12.68 -6.57
C VAL A 150 -4.86 -12.84 -6.05
N PHE A 151 -5.50 -11.72 -5.75
CA PHE A 151 -6.86 -11.69 -5.23
C PHE A 151 -7.83 -11.05 -6.20
N HIS A 152 -9.06 -11.52 -6.18
CA HIS A 152 -10.22 -10.74 -6.60
C HIS A 152 -10.77 -9.98 -5.39
N LYS A 153 -10.66 -8.65 -5.41
CA LYS A 153 -11.24 -7.76 -4.41
C LYS A 153 -12.69 -7.44 -4.77
N PRO A 154 -13.69 -7.62 -3.89
CA PRO A 154 -15.04 -7.14 -4.14
C PRO A 154 -15.14 -5.62 -4.13
N ALA A 155 -16.17 -5.06 -4.77
CA ALA A 155 -16.55 -3.67 -4.60
C ALA A 155 -17.04 -3.43 -3.16
N GLY A 156 -16.84 -2.23 -2.62
CA GLY A 156 -17.16 -1.86 -1.24
C GLY A 156 -16.02 -2.08 -0.23
N MET A 157 -15.11 -3.02 -0.48
CA MET A 157 -13.97 -3.30 0.38
C MET A 157 -12.80 -2.35 0.14
N LEU A 158 -12.16 -1.87 1.20
CA LEU A 158 -10.91 -1.09 1.10
C LEU A 158 -9.74 -1.98 0.68
N SER A 159 -8.83 -1.46 -0.13
CA SER A 159 -7.54 -2.12 -0.41
C SER A 159 -6.60 -2.06 0.80
N GLN A 160 -6.52 -0.89 1.43
CA GLN A 160 -5.76 -0.63 2.66
C GLN A 160 -6.61 0.21 3.60
N ARG A 161 -6.37 0.14 4.90
CA ARG A 161 -7.06 0.96 5.91
C ARG A 161 -6.90 2.45 5.60
N ALA A 162 -7.97 3.20 5.73
CA ALA A 162 -7.94 4.66 5.75
C ALA A 162 -7.87 5.18 7.20
N LYS A 163 -8.47 4.44 8.15
CA LYS A 163 -8.44 4.68 9.59
C LYS A 163 -8.06 3.38 10.31
N ALA A 164 -7.54 3.49 11.53
CA ALA A 164 -7.18 2.32 12.35
C ALA A 164 -8.35 1.35 12.58
N SER A 165 -9.58 1.88 12.60
CA SER A 165 -10.81 1.10 12.77
C SER A 165 -11.29 0.38 11.52
N ASP A 166 -10.73 0.64 10.35
CA ASP A 166 -11.17 0.02 9.09
C ASP A 166 -10.65 -1.41 8.95
N ASP A 167 -11.40 -2.24 8.21
CA ASP A 167 -10.93 -3.50 7.64
C ASP A 167 -10.57 -3.31 6.17
N SER A 168 -9.62 -4.10 5.67
CA SER A 168 -9.14 -3.98 4.30
C SER A 168 -8.70 -5.32 3.71
N LEU A 169 -8.51 -5.35 2.39
CA LEU A 169 -7.94 -6.52 1.72
C LEU A 169 -6.53 -6.85 2.25
N ASN A 170 -5.76 -5.85 2.66
CA ASN A 170 -4.43 -6.08 3.23
C ASN A 170 -4.50 -6.79 4.60
N ASP A 171 -5.54 -6.52 5.38
CA ASP A 171 -5.79 -7.24 6.64
C ASP A 171 -6.24 -8.67 6.37
N TYR A 172 -7.16 -8.84 5.41
CA TYR A 172 -7.56 -10.17 4.95
C TYR A 172 -6.36 -10.99 4.45
N LEU A 173 -5.45 -10.40 3.67
CA LEU A 173 -4.22 -11.05 3.20
C LEU A 173 -3.40 -11.62 4.36
N ILE A 174 -3.17 -10.82 5.41
CA ILE A 174 -2.39 -11.24 6.58
C ILE A 174 -3.09 -12.40 7.30
N ASP A 175 -4.39 -12.26 7.57
CA ASP A 175 -5.17 -13.29 8.22
C ASP A 175 -5.21 -14.58 7.39
N TYR A 176 -5.38 -14.46 6.06
CA TYR A 176 -5.34 -15.58 5.13
C TYR A 176 -4.00 -16.31 5.19
N CYS A 177 -2.88 -15.57 5.15
CA CYS A 177 -1.54 -16.16 5.22
C CYS A 177 -1.29 -16.91 6.53
N ILE A 178 -1.80 -16.39 7.66
CA ILE A 178 -1.72 -17.06 8.97
C ILE A 178 -2.59 -18.32 8.98
N GLN A 179 -3.85 -18.22 8.56
CA GLN A 179 -4.81 -19.33 8.59
C GLN A 179 -4.39 -20.49 7.68
N THR A 180 -3.75 -20.20 6.57
CA THR A 180 -3.27 -21.20 5.62
C THR A 180 -1.84 -21.70 5.91
N GLY A 181 -1.19 -21.22 6.99
CA GLY A 181 0.19 -21.60 7.34
C GLY A 181 1.24 -21.05 6.38
N ILE A 182 0.89 -20.10 5.51
CA ILE A 182 1.86 -19.43 4.64
C ILE A 182 2.88 -18.65 5.48
N ILE A 183 2.43 -18.00 6.56
CA ILE A 183 3.30 -17.27 7.49
C ILE A 183 2.82 -17.51 8.92
N SER A 184 3.74 -17.63 9.87
CA SER A 184 3.39 -17.68 11.29
C SER A 184 3.20 -16.28 11.88
N LYS A 185 2.57 -16.18 13.05
CA LYS A 185 2.43 -14.88 13.76
C LYS A 185 3.79 -14.30 14.16
N GLU A 186 4.74 -15.15 14.50
CA GLU A 186 6.10 -14.76 14.90
C GLU A 186 6.89 -14.18 13.72
N GLU A 187 6.75 -14.76 12.52
CA GLU A 187 7.41 -14.26 11.31
C GLU A 187 6.92 -12.87 10.90
N LEU A 188 5.69 -12.45 11.31
CA LEU A 188 5.17 -11.09 11.01
C LEU A 188 6.03 -9.98 11.61
N ALA A 189 6.83 -10.24 12.61
CA ALA A 189 7.78 -9.27 13.18
C ALA A 189 8.92 -8.94 12.21
N GLY A 190 9.41 -9.92 11.45
CA GLY A 190 10.49 -9.74 10.47
C GLY A 190 10.00 -9.34 9.08
N PHE A 191 8.89 -9.98 8.64
CA PHE A 191 8.29 -9.74 7.34
C PHE A 191 6.76 -9.69 7.44
N ARG A 192 6.16 -8.75 6.71
CA ARG A 192 4.71 -8.59 6.66
C ARG A 192 4.23 -8.64 5.21
N PRO A 193 3.37 -9.62 4.83
CA PRO A 193 2.74 -9.64 3.51
C PRO A 193 2.02 -8.32 3.23
N SER A 194 2.04 -7.88 1.98
CA SER A 194 1.39 -6.64 1.58
C SER A 194 0.90 -6.68 0.15
N ILE A 195 -0.20 -5.99 -0.11
CA ILE A 195 -0.66 -5.75 -1.49
C ILE A 195 0.30 -4.81 -2.22
N ALA A 196 0.51 -5.05 -3.51
CA ALA A 196 1.42 -4.29 -4.36
C ALA A 196 0.70 -3.18 -5.15
N ASN A 197 -0.56 -3.37 -5.52
CA ASN A 197 -1.41 -2.36 -6.15
C ASN A 197 -2.69 -2.11 -5.35
N ARG A 198 -3.32 -0.99 -5.58
CA ARG A 198 -4.58 -0.62 -4.91
C ARG A 198 -5.67 -0.39 -5.94
N LEU A 199 -6.88 -0.76 -5.56
CA LEU A 199 -8.12 -0.34 -6.20
C LEU A 199 -8.89 0.58 -5.25
N ASP A 200 -9.70 1.47 -5.80
CA ASP A 200 -10.63 2.28 -5.00
C ASP A 200 -11.57 1.35 -4.21
N ARG A 201 -12.16 1.85 -3.11
CA ARG A 201 -13.11 1.08 -2.28
C ARG A 201 -14.15 0.36 -3.15
N ASN A 202 -14.78 1.10 -4.05
CA ASN A 202 -15.91 0.64 -4.86
C ASN A 202 -15.50 0.05 -6.22
N THR A 203 -14.21 -0.04 -6.53
CA THR A 203 -13.68 -0.75 -7.71
C THR A 203 -13.41 -2.20 -7.32
N SER A 204 -13.92 -3.14 -8.12
CA SER A 204 -13.63 -4.58 -7.97
C SER A 204 -12.50 -5.05 -8.87
N GLY A 205 -12.01 -6.27 -8.63
CA GLY A 205 -11.09 -6.95 -9.54
C GLY A 205 -9.73 -7.29 -8.95
N ILE A 206 -8.72 -7.41 -9.81
CA ILE A 206 -7.43 -8.02 -9.52
C ILE A 206 -6.55 -7.14 -8.66
N VAL A 207 -6.07 -7.70 -7.53
CA VAL A 207 -5.06 -7.11 -6.66
C VAL A 207 -3.93 -8.11 -6.45
N LEU A 208 -2.71 -7.64 -6.67
CA LEU A 208 -1.47 -8.39 -6.46
C LEU A 208 -0.97 -8.19 -5.04
N ALA A 209 -0.44 -9.24 -4.43
CA ALA A 209 0.17 -9.21 -3.12
C ALA A 209 1.48 -9.98 -3.09
N GLY A 210 2.50 -9.44 -2.42
CA GLY A 210 3.74 -10.14 -2.15
C GLY A 210 3.71 -10.78 -0.77
N ILE A 211 4.05 -12.05 -0.71
CA ILE A 211 4.13 -12.86 0.50
C ILE A 211 5.58 -13.26 0.86
N SER A 212 6.53 -12.63 0.17
CA SER A 212 7.95 -12.61 0.46
C SER A 212 8.56 -11.25 0.09
N ILE A 213 9.76 -10.92 0.60
CA ILE A 213 10.51 -9.72 0.19
C ILE A 213 10.78 -9.72 -1.31
N LYS A 214 11.19 -10.86 -1.84
CA LYS A 214 11.43 -11.06 -3.28
C LYS A 214 10.19 -10.78 -4.12
N GLY A 215 9.04 -11.33 -3.70
CA GLY A 215 7.75 -11.08 -4.35
C GLY A 215 7.36 -9.62 -4.35
N LEU A 216 7.46 -8.93 -3.20
CA LEU A 216 7.16 -7.49 -3.10
C LEU A 216 8.10 -6.65 -3.98
N GLN A 217 9.40 -6.95 -3.99
CA GLN A 217 10.37 -6.23 -4.81
C GLN A 217 10.11 -6.41 -6.29
N ARG A 218 9.81 -7.64 -6.73
CA ARG A 218 9.48 -7.94 -8.13
C ARG A 218 8.22 -7.20 -8.57
N LEU A 219 7.14 -7.29 -7.80
CA LEU A 219 5.89 -6.58 -8.11
C LEU A 219 6.09 -5.07 -8.12
N ALA A 220 6.82 -4.51 -7.16
CA ALA A 220 7.12 -3.09 -7.11
C ALA A 220 7.95 -2.62 -8.30
N SER A 221 8.91 -3.42 -8.78
CA SER A 221 9.68 -3.13 -10.01
C SER A 221 8.78 -3.09 -11.24
N MET A 222 7.99 -4.15 -11.45
CA MET A 222 7.06 -4.24 -12.59
C MET A 222 6.06 -3.07 -12.63
N LEU A 223 5.52 -2.67 -11.47
CA LEU A 223 4.58 -1.55 -11.38
C LEU A 223 5.26 -0.19 -11.63
N ARG A 224 6.48 0.00 -11.11
CA ARG A 224 7.27 1.24 -11.29
C ARG A 224 7.73 1.40 -12.74
N GLU A 225 8.21 0.33 -13.34
CA GLU A 225 8.71 0.29 -14.73
C GLU A 225 7.56 0.23 -15.74
N ARG A 226 6.33 0.07 -15.26
CA ARG A 226 5.11 -0.04 -16.08
C ARG A 226 5.17 -1.18 -17.10
N THR A 227 5.90 -2.24 -16.77
CA THR A 227 5.94 -3.45 -17.60
C THR A 227 4.68 -4.29 -17.46
N LEU A 228 3.89 -4.05 -16.39
CA LEU A 228 2.61 -4.70 -16.16
C LEU A 228 1.47 -3.89 -16.79
N GLY A 229 0.88 -4.42 -17.85
CA GLY A 229 -0.32 -3.89 -18.48
C GLY A 229 -1.53 -4.06 -17.56
N LYS A 230 -2.29 -2.98 -17.32
CA LYS A 230 -3.48 -2.97 -16.44
C LYS A 230 -4.72 -2.66 -17.25
N TYR A 231 -5.65 -3.61 -17.32
CA TYR A 231 -6.87 -3.49 -18.09
C TYR A 231 -8.10 -3.57 -17.21
N TYR A 232 -9.08 -2.71 -17.52
CA TYR A 232 -10.33 -2.60 -16.79
C TYR A 232 -11.50 -2.74 -17.75
N LEU A 233 -12.60 -3.32 -17.27
CA LEU A 233 -13.92 -3.19 -17.88
C LEU A 233 -14.68 -2.09 -17.16
N CYS A 234 -15.35 -1.24 -17.93
CA CYS A 234 -16.06 -0.10 -17.39
C CYS A 234 -17.36 0.13 -18.17
N LEU A 235 -18.47 0.28 -17.46
CA LEU A 235 -19.74 0.74 -18.04
C LEU A 235 -19.88 2.22 -17.76
N VAL A 236 -20.13 3.01 -18.83
CA VAL A 236 -20.23 4.47 -18.77
C VAL A 236 -21.54 4.99 -19.34
N GLU A 237 -21.96 6.18 -18.92
CA GLU A 237 -23.15 6.86 -19.41
C GLU A 237 -22.96 7.32 -20.87
N GLY A 238 -24.05 7.16 -21.64
CA GLY A 238 -24.16 7.66 -23.01
C GLY A 238 -23.41 6.84 -24.04
N LYS A 239 -23.52 7.31 -25.29
CA LYS A 239 -22.96 6.64 -26.47
C LYS A 239 -21.54 7.13 -26.71
N VAL A 240 -20.56 6.27 -26.45
CA VAL A 240 -19.16 6.47 -26.88
C VAL A 240 -19.04 5.98 -28.32
N LYS A 241 -18.59 6.85 -29.23
CA LYS A 241 -18.59 6.59 -30.68
C LYS A 241 -17.33 5.87 -31.16
N GLU A 242 -16.18 6.16 -30.56
CA GLU A 242 -14.87 5.72 -31.02
C GLU A 242 -13.90 5.47 -29.87
N ASP A 243 -12.87 4.70 -30.16
CA ASP A 243 -11.73 4.48 -29.27
C ASP A 243 -11.00 5.81 -29.04
N ALA A 244 -10.45 6.02 -27.85
CA ALA A 244 -9.67 7.23 -27.60
C ALA A 244 -8.58 7.03 -26.54
N ARG A 245 -7.66 7.99 -26.55
CA ARG A 245 -6.60 8.15 -25.56
C ARG A 245 -6.74 9.52 -24.92
N ILE A 246 -6.93 9.54 -23.60
CA ILE A 246 -7.09 10.76 -22.82
C ILE A 246 -5.80 10.98 -22.05
N ALA A 247 -5.20 12.16 -22.20
CA ALA A 247 -4.02 12.58 -21.46
C ALA A 247 -4.24 13.95 -20.83
N GLY A 248 -3.56 14.23 -19.73
CA GLY A 248 -3.66 15.50 -19.01
C GLY A 248 -2.88 15.47 -17.71
N TYR A 249 -3.26 16.34 -16.80
CA TYR A 249 -2.64 16.47 -15.50
C TYR A 249 -3.69 16.37 -14.40
N LEU A 250 -3.35 15.76 -13.29
CA LEU A 250 -4.25 15.51 -12.19
C LEU A 250 -3.67 16.08 -10.89
N THR A 251 -4.44 16.89 -10.20
CA THR A 251 -4.23 17.29 -8.79
C THR A 251 -5.21 16.56 -7.89
N LYS A 252 -4.79 16.26 -6.67
CA LYS A 252 -5.66 15.66 -5.66
C LYS A 252 -5.99 16.69 -4.57
N GLU A 253 -7.27 16.92 -4.35
CA GLU A 253 -7.75 17.70 -3.23
C GLU A 253 -7.82 16.83 -1.97
N GLU A 254 -6.99 17.12 -0.98
CA GLU A 254 -6.92 16.30 0.24
C GLU A 254 -8.22 16.35 1.05
N LYS A 255 -8.86 17.53 1.15
CA LYS A 255 -10.07 17.72 1.96
C LYS A 255 -11.26 16.87 1.52
N ASN A 256 -11.47 16.72 0.20
CA ASN A 256 -12.63 16.05 -0.37
C ASN A 256 -12.29 14.69 -0.99
N ASN A 257 -11.00 14.32 -0.99
CA ASN A 257 -10.50 13.15 -1.71
C ASN A 257 -10.99 13.09 -3.17
N LYS A 258 -11.24 14.27 -3.79
CA LYS A 258 -11.56 14.43 -5.21
C LYS A 258 -10.28 14.72 -5.99
N VAL A 259 -10.35 14.45 -7.29
CA VAL A 259 -9.27 14.83 -8.22
C VAL A 259 -9.81 15.88 -9.17
N SER A 260 -8.96 16.86 -9.48
CA SER A 260 -9.19 17.89 -10.50
C SER A 260 -8.27 17.63 -11.68
N LEU A 261 -8.81 17.75 -12.88
CA LEU A 261 -8.11 17.52 -14.14
C LEU A 261 -7.75 18.82 -14.81
N HIS A 262 -6.55 18.88 -15.38
CA HIS A 262 -6.02 20.04 -16.08
C HIS A 262 -5.48 19.61 -17.44
N LYS A 263 -5.73 20.40 -18.49
CA LYS A 263 -5.15 20.18 -19.81
C LYS A 263 -3.65 20.48 -19.82
N GLU A 264 -3.25 21.50 -19.06
CA GLU A 264 -1.86 21.95 -18.94
C GLU A 264 -1.28 21.58 -17.57
N LYS A 265 0.04 21.60 -17.48
CA LYS A 265 0.76 21.28 -16.24
C LYS A 265 0.52 22.38 -15.21
N ALA A 266 -0.21 22.04 -14.14
CA ALA A 266 -0.40 22.88 -12.96
C ALA A 266 0.62 22.50 -11.85
N GLU A 267 0.82 23.40 -10.89
CA GLU A 267 1.67 23.12 -9.73
C GLU A 267 1.15 21.92 -8.93
N GLY A 268 2.03 21.01 -8.55
CA GLY A 268 1.67 19.77 -7.85
C GLY A 268 0.91 18.73 -8.68
N ALA A 269 0.59 19.03 -9.94
CA ALA A 269 -0.14 18.11 -10.81
C ALA A 269 0.77 16.99 -11.35
N SER A 270 0.21 15.77 -11.40
CA SER A 270 0.87 14.59 -11.98
C SER A 270 0.32 14.33 -13.37
N TYR A 271 1.20 14.04 -14.34
CA TYR A 271 0.77 13.58 -15.65
C TYR A 271 0.02 12.25 -15.55
N ILE A 272 -1.11 12.16 -16.27
CA ILE A 272 -1.98 10.99 -16.32
C ILE A 272 -2.36 10.66 -17.75
N GLU A 273 -2.57 9.36 -18.01
CA GLU A 273 -2.87 8.85 -19.32
C GLU A 273 -3.69 7.57 -19.25
N THR A 274 -4.79 7.53 -20.01
CA THR A 274 -5.75 6.44 -20.08
C THR A 274 -6.16 6.22 -21.52
N GLU A 275 -6.10 4.98 -21.98
CA GLU A 275 -6.60 4.56 -23.31
C GLU A 275 -7.85 3.73 -23.10
N TYR A 276 -8.85 3.88 -23.97
CA TYR A 276 -10.02 3.00 -23.96
C TYR A 276 -10.41 2.57 -25.35
N ARG A 277 -11.02 1.38 -25.42
CA ARG A 277 -11.67 0.82 -26.61
C ARG A 277 -13.13 0.57 -26.32
N VAL A 278 -13.99 0.86 -27.31
CA VAL A 278 -15.42 0.64 -27.23
C VAL A 278 -15.71 -0.81 -27.57
N LEU A 279 -16.19 -1.59 -26.59
CA LEU A 279 -16.59 -2.98 -26.82
C LEU A 279 -18.04 -3.09 -27.31
N LYS A 280 -18.92 -2.26 -26.73
CA LYS A 280 -20.33 -2.17 -27.09
C LYS A 280 -20.87 -0.80 -26.74
N SER A 281 -21.73 -0.25 -27.57
CA SER A 281 -22.32 1.08 -27.35
C SER A 281 -23.80 1.05 -27.70
N THR A 282 -24.60 1.75 -26.88
CA THR A 282 -26.01 2.07 -27.10
C THR A 282 -26.20 3.57 -26.86
N ASP A 283 -27.38 4.12 -27.14
CA ASP A 283 -27.63 5.54 -26.90
C ASP A 283 -27.55 5.93 -25.40
N LYS A 284 -27.72 4.99 -24.47
CA LYS A 284 -27.73 5.24 -23.03
C LYS A 284 -26.48 4.81 -22.31
N ALA A 285 -25.72 3.86 -22.84
CA ALA A 285 -24.58 3.25 -22.16
C ALA A 285 -23.53 2.71 -23.13
N SER A 286 -22.29 2.71 -22.72
CA SER A 286 -21.18 2.08 -23.44
C SER A 286 -20.32 1.25 -22.53
N LEU A 287 -19.96 0.03 -22.97
CA LEU A 287 -19.00 -0.84 -22.33
C LEU A 287 -17.62 -0.62 -22.94
N LEU A 288 -16.68 -0.25 -22.09
CA LEU A 288 -15.31 0.08 -22.47
C LEU A 288 -14.31 -0.92 -21.91
N LYS A 289 -13.30 -1.28 -22.73
CA LYS A 289 -12.04 -1.86 -22.27
C LYS A 289 -11.02 -0.75 -22.11
N ILE A 290 -10.54 -0.55 -20.90
CA ILE A 290 -9.64 0.53 -20.54
C ILE A 290 -8.25 0.00 -20.28
N ARG A 291 -7.23 0.60 -20.90
CA ARG A 291 -5.82 0.41 -20.57
C ARG A 291 -5.34 1.56 -19.70
N LEU A 292 -4.96 1.26 -18.45
CA LEU A 292 -4.47 2.24 -17.51
C LEU A 292 -2.96 2.39 -17.64
N ILE A 293 -2.50 3.42 -18.35
CA ILE A 293 -1.07 3.67 -18.63
C ILE A 293 -0.38 4.23 -17.38
N THR A 294 -0.96 5.25 -16.75
CA THR A 294 -0.56 5.74 -15.43
C THR A 294 -1.58 5.29 -14.39
N GLY A 295 -1.21 5.29 -13.10
CA GLY A 295 -2.08 4.76 -12.04
C GLY A 295 -2.21 5.73 -10.88
N LYS A 296 -2.96 6.83 -11.06
CA LYS A 296 -3.28 7.77 -9.98
C LYS A 296 -4.68 7.53 -9.42
N SER A 297 -4.91 7.97 -8.19
CA SER A 297 -6.22 7.84 -7.52
C SER A 297 -7.33 8.39 -8.39
N HIS A 298 -8.43 7.67 -8.51
CA HIS A 298 -9.63 8.02 -9.29
C HIS A 298 -9.38 8.37 -10.77
N GLN A 299 -8.21 8.07 -11.33
CA GLN A 299 -7.81 8.53 -12.67
C GLN A 299 -8.82 8.16 -13.76
N ILE A 300 -9.20 6.88 -13.89
CA ILE A 300 -10.16 6.42 -14.90
C ILE A 300 -11.48 7.16 -14.73
N ARG A 301 -11.97 7.26 -13.49
CA ARG A 301 -13.24 7.88 -13.15
C ARG A 301 -13.28 9.36 -13.52
N GLY A 302 -12.21 10.09 -13.15
CA GLY A 302 -12.07 11.51 -13.52
C GLY A 302 -11.95 11.71 -15.03
N HIS A 303 -11.09 10.94 -15.72
CA HIS A 303 -10.92 11.03 -17.16
C HIS A 303 -12.24 10.81 -17.91
N LEU A 304 -12.97 9.74 -17.63
CA LEU A 304 -14.22 9.43 -18.33
C LEU A 304 -15.30 10.48 -18.05
N ALA A 305 -15.39 10.97 -16.81
CA ALA A 305 -16.31 12.07 -16.48
C ALA A 305 -15.96 13.37 -17.21
N SER A 306 -14.67 13.69 -17.40
CA SER A 306 -14.22 14.91 -18.08
C SER A 306 -14.54 14.94 -19.58
N VAL A 307 -14.76 13.78 -20.19
CA VAL A 307 -15.17 13.64 -21.58
C VAL A 307 -16.68 13.38 -21.75
N GLY A 308 -17.46 13.56 -20.67
CA GLY A 308 -18.92 13.46 -20.70
C GLY A 308 -19.47 12.03 -20.54
N HIS A 309 -18.62 11.05 -20.21
CA HIS A 309 -19.00 9.65 -20.07
C HIS A 309 -18.68 9.12 -18.66
N PRO A 310 -19.34 9.62 -17.59
CA PRO A 310 -19.05 9.16 -16.23
C PRO A 310 -19.41 7.67 -16.05
N VAL A 311 -18.70 7.03 -15.11
CA VAL A 311 -18.90 5.62 -14.79
C VAL A 311 -20.25 5.41 -14.09
N PHE A 312 -21.02 4.41 -14.53
CA PHE A 312 -22.26 3.99 -13.87
C PHE A 312 -22.02 3.68 -12.39
N GLY A 313 -22.90 4.20 -11.52
CA GLY A 313 -22.81 4.01 -10.08
C GLY A 313 -21.71 4.84 -9.40
N ASP A 314 -21.07 5.76 -10.12
CA ASP A 314 -20.09 6.66 -9.52
C ASP A 314 -20.74 7.93 -8.96
N TYR A 315 -21.03 7.94 -7.66
CA TYR A 315 -21.64 9.09 -6.97
C TYR A 315 -20.72 10.30 -6.80
N LYS A 316 -19.44 10.16 -7.14
CA LYS A 316 -18.43 11.22 -6.94
C LYS A 316 -18.22 12.07 -8.19
N TYR A 317 -18.22 11.43 -9.36
CA TYR A 317 -17.94 12.05 -10.65
C TYR A 317 -19.09 11.95 -11.64
N GLY A 318 -20.10 11.12 -11.38
CA GLY A 318 -21.28 10.91 -12.23
C GLY A 318 -22.51 11.69 -11.78
N ASN A 319 -23.59 11.53 -12.53
CA ASN A 319 -24.89 12.13 -12.24
C ASN A 319 -25.58 11.37 -11.09
N ARG A 320 -25.91 12.08 -10.02
CA ARG A 320 -26.50 11.50 -8.82
C ARG A 320 -27.90 10.94 -9.04
N ASP A 321 -28.72 11.65 -9.79
CA ASP A 321 -30.11 11.25 -10.03
C ASP A 321 -30.18 10.03 -10.94
N PHE A 322 -29.34 10.00 -11.97
CA PHE A 322 -29.17 8.82 -12.81
C PHE A 322 -28.69 7.62 -11.99
N ASN A 323 -27.67 7.80 -11.15
CA ASN A 323 -27.14 6.71 -10.30
C ASN A 323 -28.17 6.21 -9.28
N ASN A 324 -29.04 7.09 -8.76
CA ASN A 324 -30.16 6.67 -7.92
C ASN A 324 -31.17 5.81 -8.69
N GLN A 325 -31.50 6.18 -9.93
CA GLN A 325 -32.41 5.40 -10.78
C GLN A 325 -31.90 3.99 -11.05
N ILE A 326 -30.64 3.84 -11.46
CA ILE A 326 -30.05 2.51 -11.73
C ILE A 326 -29.85 1.70 -10.45
N LYS A 327 -29.62 2.34 -9.31
CA LYS A 327 -29.58 1.65 -8.02
C LYS A 327 -30.94 1.02 -7.69
N TRP A 328 -32.03 1.76 -7.84
CA TRP A 328 -33.38 1.28 -7.57
C TRP A 328 -33.82 0.21 -8.57
N LYS A 329 -33.55 0.42 -9.84
CA LYS A 329 -34.04 -0.44 -10.92
C LYS A 329 -33.19 -1.71 -11.09
N ASP A 330 -31.86 -1.54 -11.06
CA ASP A 330 -30.90 -2.57 -11.49
C ASP A 330 -29.99 -3.05 -10.34
N GLY A 331 -30.19 -2.56 -9.12
CA GLY A 331 -29.41 -2.94 -7.94
C GLY A 331 -27.94 -2.50 -7.97
N VAL A 332 -27.59 -1.48 -8.77
CA VAL A 332 -26.22 -0.99 -8.90
C VAL A 332 -25.83 -0.14 -7.70
N ASN A 333 -25.10 -0.70 -6.75
CA ASN A 333 -24.70 -0.05 -5.52
C ASN A 333 -23.33 0.63 -5.59
N TYR A 334 -22.48 0.22 -6.54
CA TYR A 334 -21.09 0.66 -6.67
C TYR A 334 -20.79 1.01 -8.13
N GLN A 335 -19.72 1.76 -8.33
CA GLN A 335 -19.23 2.09 -9.68
C GLN A 335 -18.92 0.81 -10.48
N LEU A 336 -19.44 0.72 -11.71
CA LEU A 336 -19.20 -0.41 -12.60
C LEU A 336 -17.84 -0.29 -13.29
N LEU A 337 -16.79 -0.42 -12.48
CA LEU A 337 -15.39 -0.41 -12.88
C LEU A 337 -14.70 -1.63 -12.28
N HIS A 338 -14.11 -2.47 -13.13
CA HIS A 338 -13.55 -3.76 -12.76
C HIS A 338 -12.15 -3.96 -13.34
N SER A 339 -11.14 -4.15 -12.50
CA SER A 339 -9.79 -4.58 -12.91
C SER A 339 -9.83 -6.06 -13.28
N TYR A 340 -9.85 -6.37 -14.58
CA TYR A 340 -10.15 -7.74 -15.02
C TYR A 340 -8.94 -8.47 -15.60
N GLU A 341 -7.91 -7.75 -16.05
CA GLU A 341 -6.76 -8.34 -16.71
C GLU A 341 -5.46 -7.59 -16.36
N LEU A 342 -4.41 -8.34 -16.06
CA LEU A 342 -3.04 -7.88 -15.87
C LEU A 342 -2.13 -8.69 -16.78
N VAL A 343 -1.31 -8.02 -17.61
CA VAL A 343 -0.43 -8.64 -18.61
C VAL A 343 1.01 -8.22 -18.43
#